data_7f9eb4c4413742dfb0374e0c824da824
#
_entry.id   7f9eb4c4413742dfb0374e0c824da824
#
_cell.length_a   1.000
_cell.length_b   1.000
_cell.length_c   1.000
_cell.angle_alpha   90.00
_cell.angle_beta   90.00
_cell.angle_gamma   90.00
#
_symmetry.space_group_name_H-M   'P 1'
#
loop_
_entity.id
_entity.type
_entity.pdbx_description
1 polymer ?
#
loop_
_entity_poly.entity_id
_entity_poly.type
_entity_poly.pdbx_seq_one_letter_code
_entity_poly.pdbx_strand_id
1 'polypeptide(L)'
;MPPRRGEGMEVKRVDTYVYKLVRNGQTVYIGITNDLARREQEHREDKQFDKMQVIEGPCTREEAEKLESLQLRLFSFFHSHLPEYNQTCNGK
;
A
#
# COMPACT_ATOMS: atom_id res chain seq x y z
N MET A 1 -34.72 9.96 -6.58
CA MET A 1 -34.08 9.90 -6.91
C MET A 1 -33.32 9.71 -6.71
N PRO A 2 -33.18 9.32 -6.77
CA PRO A 2 -32.27 9.14 -6.59
C PRO A 2 -31.28 9.34 -6.92
N PRO A 3 -30.76 9.37 -6.81
CA PRO A 3 -29.88 9.79 -7.16
C PRO A 3 -29.34 9.18 -7.85
N ARG A 4 -29.27 9.03 -8.13
CA ARG A 4 -28.78 8.74 -8.51
C ARG A 4 -27.96 8.16 -8.55
N ARG A 5 -27.74 7.57 -8.73
CA ARG A 5 -26.91 7.25 -8.62
C ARG A 5 -26.09 7.62 -8.63
N GLY A 6 -26.11 7.61 -8.52
CA GLY A 6 -25.23 8.03 -8.36
C GLY A 6 -25.00 8.90 -8.25
N GLU A 7 -25.54 9.29 -8.89
CA GLU A 7 -25.35 10.22 -8.61
C GLU A 7 -24.73 10.42 -7.56
N GLY A 8 -24.04 10.90 -7.68
CA GLY A 8 -23.39 11.24 -6.54
C GLY A 8 -23.48 10.29 -5.43
N MET A 9 -24.11 9.33 -5.68
CA MET A 9 -24.32 8.29 -4.71
C MET A 9 -23.33 7.18 -4.93
N GLU A 10 -22.18 7.56 -5.37
CA GLU A 10 -21.13 6.62 -5.62
C GLU A 10 -20.69 5.95 -4.34
N VAL A 11 -20.70 4.63 -4.33
CA VAL A 11 -20.27 3.87 -3.17
C VAL A 11 -18.77 3.66 -3.28
N LYS A 12 -18.03 4.14 -2.30
CA LYS A 12 -16.59 3.93 -2.27
C LYS A 12 -16.30 2.60 -1.62
N ARG A 13 -15.51 1.80 -2.28
CA ARG A 13 -15.13 0.50 -1.75
C ARG A 13 -14.11 0.65 -0.64
N VAL A 14 -14.32 -0.14 0.41
CA VAL A 14 -13.41 -0.17 1.54
C VAL A 14 -12.74 -1.54 1.47
N ASP A 15 -11.83 -1.69 0.52
CA ASP A 15 -11.22 -2.98 0.22
C ASP A 15 -9.71 -2.89 0.01
N THR A 16 -9.11 -1.76 0.30
CA THR A 16 -7.71 -1.53 -0.01
C THR A 16 -6.88 -1.56 1.27
N TYR A 17 -5.71 -2.17 1.19
CA TYR A 17 -4.79 -2.31 2.31
C TYR A 17 -3.48 -1.62 2.00
N VAL A 18 -2.88 -1.04 3.03
CA VAL A 18 -1.49 -0.56 2.97
C VAL A 18 -0.65 -1.65 3.63
N TYR A 19 0.39 -2.08 2.96
CA TYR A 19 1.22 -3.17 3.45
C TYR A 19 2.69 -2.84 3.25
N LYS A 20 3.53 -3.65 3.91
CA LYS A 20 4.96 -3.57 3.70
C LYS A 20 5.53 -4.96 3.54
N LEU A 21 6.63 -5.03 2.81
CA LEU A 21 7.41 -6.26 2.70
C LEU A 21 8.62 -6.12 3.61
N VAL A 22 8.90 -7.16 4.37
CA VAL A 22 9.95 -7.14 5.39
C VAL A 22 10.97 -8.21 5.07
N ARG A 23 12.26 -7.85 5.14
CA ARG A 23 13.36 -8.79 4.98
C ARG A 23 14.38 -8.51 6.09
N ASN A 24 14.66 -9.56 6.88
CA ASN A 24 15.61 -9.46 8.00
C ASN A 24 15.23 -8.32 8.95
N GLY A 25 13.93 -8.18 9.22
CA GLY A 25 13.45 -7.17 10.15
C GLY A 25 13.39 -5.75 9.58
N GLN A 26 13.70 -5.58 8.31
CA GLN A 26 13.71 -4.25 7.69
C GLN A 26 12.67 -4.18 6.59
N THR A 27 12.02 -3.02 6.50
CA THR A 27 11.05 -2.77 5.43
C THR A 27 11.79 -2.55 4.12
N VAL A 28 11.44 -3.35 3.10
CA VAL A 28 12.07 -3.22 1.78
C VAL A 28 11.10 -2.73 0.72
N TYR A 29 9.81 -2.63 1.04
CA TYR A 29 8.81 -2.11 0.11
C TYR A 29 7.55 -1.71 0.87
N ILE A 30 6.89 -0.66 0.44
CA ILE A 30 5.58 -0.24 0.96
C ILE A 30 4.66 -0.03 -0.23
N GLY A 31 3.45 -0.57 -0.15
CA GLY A 31 2.50 -0.47 -1.26
C GLY A 31 1.06 -0.61 -0.81
N ILE A 32 0.16 -0.56 -1.77
CA ILE A 32 -1.26 -0.75 -1.50
C ILE A 32 -1.81 -1.80 -2.45
N THR A 33 -2.87 -2.49 -2.02
CA THR A 33 -3.51 -3.49 -2.86
C THR A 33 -4.92 -3.77 -2.34
N ASN A 34 -5.79 -4.23 -3.22
CA ASN A 34 -7.08 -4.76 -2.81
C ASN A 34 -7.10 -6.27 -2.85
N ASP A 35 -5.95 -6.90 -3.05
CA ASP A 35 -5.84 -8.36 -3.10
C ASP A 35 -4.48 -8.76 -2.56
N LEU A 36 -4.41 -8.95 -1.25
CA LEU A 36 -3.15 -9.22 -0.57
C LEU A 36 -2.50 -10.50 -1.05
N ALA A 37 -3.28 -11.56 -1.20
CA ALA A 37 -2.72 -12.85 -1.59
C ALA A 37 -2.11 -12.80 -2.98
N ARG A 38 -2.83 -12.21 -3.94
CA ARG A 38 -2.31 -12.10 -5.29
C ARG A 38 -1.07 -11.22 -5.35
N ARG A 39 -1.10 -10.10 -4.63
CA ARG A 39 0.03 -9.19 -4.65
C ARG A 39 1.26 -9.80 -4.01
N GLU A 40 1.08 -10.57 -2.94
CA GLU A 40 2.21 -11.24 -2.32
C GLU A 40 2.86 -12.21 -3.31
N GLN A 41 2.03 -12.96 -4.02
CA GLN A 41 2.55 -13.91 -5.01
C GLN A 41 3.31 -13.19 -6.12
N GLU A 42 2.79 -12.06 -6.59
CA GLU A 42 3.45 -11.27 -7.61
C GLU A 42 4.81 -10.77 -7.12
N HIS A 43 4.86 -10.30 -5.88
CA HIS A 43 6.12 -9.79 -5.33
C HIS A 43 7.14 -10.90 -5.15
N ARG A 44 6.69 -12.12 -4.84
CA ARG A 44 7.61 -13.24 -4.67
C ARG A 44 8.36 -13.58 -5.94
N GLU A 45 7.82 -13.17 -7.08
CA GLU A 45 8.45 -13.47 -8.37
C GLU A 45 9.63 -12.55 -8.67
N ASP A 46 9.65 -11.34 -8.11
CA ASP A 46 10.69 -10.39 -8.46
C ASP A 46 11.34 -9.68 -7.26
N LYS A 47 10.96 -10.05 -6.04
CA LYS A 47 11.51 -9.41 -4.84
C LYS A 47 11.85 -10.45 -3.82
N GLN A 48 12.85 -10.15 -3.00
CA GLN A 48 13.25 -11.03 -1.91
C GLN A 48 12.79 -10.42 -0.60
N PHE A 49 11.96 -11.14 0.13
CA PHE A 49 11.46 -10.69 1.42
C PHE A 49 10.97 -11.88 2.22
N ASP A 50 10.87 -11.70 3.53
CA ASP A 50 10.47 -12.78 4.42
C ASP A 50 8.96 -12.85 4.56
N LYS A 51 8.30 -11.70 4.68
CA LYS A 51 6.86 -11.67 4.90
C LYS A 51 6.26 -10.37 4.39
N MET A 52 4.96 -10.42 4.12
CA MET A 52 4.14 -9.25 3.84
C MET A 52 3.34 -8.95 5.10
N GLN A 53 3.35 -7.70 5.50
CA GLN A 53 2.69 -7.27 6.73
C GLN A 53 1.76 -6.11 6.45
N VAL A 54 0.51 -6.23 6.89
CA VAL A 54 -0.48 -5.17 6.70
C VAL A 54 -0.22 -4.06 7.71
N ILE A 55 -0.13 -2.84 7.21
CA ILE A 55 0.04 -1.66 8.07
C ILE A 55 -1.33 -1.12 8.45
N GLU A 56 -2.24 -1.03 7.47
CA GLU A 56 -3.53 -0.41 7.68
C GLU A 56 -4.52 -0.97 6.68
N GLY A 57 -5.79 -0.98 7.06
CA GLY A 57 -6.87 -1.39 6.17
C GLY A 57 -7.74 -2.47 6.77
N PRO A 58 -8.86 -2.77 6.09
CA PRO A 58 -9.22 -2.21 4.78
C PRO A 58 -9.71 -0.77 4.88
N CYS A 59 -9.46 -0.02 3.83
CA CYS A 59 -9.88 1.36 3.73
C CYS A 59 -10.15 1.69 2.26
N THR A 60 -10.56 2.93 1.97
CA THR A 60 -10.76 3.31 0.59
C THR A 60 -9.41 3.46 -0.09
N ARG A 61 -9.44 3.40 -1.44
CA ARG A 61 -8.20 3.57 -2.20
C ARG A 61 -7.58 4.93 -1.95
N GLU A 62 -8.40 5.97 -1.86
CA GLU A 62 -7.88 7.31 -1.58
C GLU A 62 -7.17 7.39 -0.25
N GLU A 63 -7.77 6.78 0.77
CA GLU A 63 -7.15 6.74 2.09
C GLU A 63 -5.86 5.95 2.06
N ALA A 64 -5.87 4.83 1.36
CA ALA A 64 -4.68 3.99 1.25
C ALA A 64 -3.54 4.73 0.57
N GLU A 65 -3.86 5.48 -0.50
CA GLU A 65 -2.82 6.24 -1.20
C GLU A 65 -2.20 7.31 -0.32
N LYS A 66 -3.03 7.96 0.50
CA LYS A 66 -2.50 8.95 1.44
C LYS A 66 -1.64 8.32 2.50
N LEU A 67 -2.06 7.17 3.01
CA LEU A 67 -1.29 6.46 4.02
C LEU A 67 0.01 5.93 3.46
N GLU A 68 -0.01 5.43 2.22
CA GLU A 68 1.20 4.96 1.56
C GLU A 68 2.21 6.09 1.44
N SER A 69 1.76 7.25 0.95
CA SER A 69 2.62 8.42 0.83
C SER A 69 3.22 8.83 2.17
N LEU A 70 2.38 8.82 3.20
CA LEU A 70 2.84 9.18 4.54
C LEU A 70 3.89 8.19 5.04
N GLN A 71 3.64 6.89 4.88
CA GLN A 71 4.57 5.86 5.31
C GLN A 71 5.91 5.98 4.58
N LEU A 72 5.87 6.25 3.28
CA LEU A 72 7.11 6.41 2.53
C LEU A 72 7.88 7.64 2.96
N ARG A 73 7.18 8.72 3.25
CA ARG A 73 7.85 9.93 3.73
C ARG A 73 8.46 9.73 5.10
N LEU A 74 7.73 9.06 6.00
CA LEU A 74 8.27 8.77 7.33
C LEU A 74 9.48 7.87 7.24
N PHE A 75 9.42 6.83 6.40
CA PHE A 75 10.55 5.94 6.22
C PHE A 75 11.77 6.74 5.71
N SER A 76 11.56 7.56 4.70
CA SER A 76 12.64 8.35 4.13
C SER A 76 13.23 9.33 5.15
N PHE A 77 12.37 9.90 5.99
CA PHE A 77 12.83 10.83 7.02
C PHE A 77 13.75 10.12 8.02
N PHE A 78 13.38 8.93 8.46
CA PHE A 78 14.15 8.22 9.48
C PHE A 78 15.37 7.49 8.92
N HIS A 79 15.34 7.11 7.64
CA HIS A 79 16.40 6.28 7.05
C HIS A 79 17.22 6.99 5.99
N SER A 80 16.82 8.22 5.61
CA SER A 80 17.50 9.02 4.60
C SER A 80 17.45 8.39 3.20
N HIS A 81 16.54 7.46 2.98
CA HIS A 81 16.34 6.85 1.66
C HIS A 81 15.00 6.12 1.67
N LEU A 82 14.50 5.81 0.49
CA LEU A 82 13.27 5.03 0.35
C LEU A 82 13.57 3.55 0.59
N PRO A 83 12.54 2.75 0.89
CA PRO A 83 12.74 1.30 0.96
C PRO A 83 13.36 0.79 -0.33
N GLU A 84 14.08 -0.33 -0.22
CA GLU A 84 14.93 -0.83 -1.30
C GLU A 84 14.19 -0.95 -2.64
N TYR A 85 12.96 -1.43 -2.63
CA TYR A 85 12.20 -1.68 -3.85
C TYR A 85 11.25 -0.54 -4.23
N ASN A 86 11.18 0.52 -3.45
CA ASN A 86 10.40 1.70 -3.81
C ASN A 86 11.31 2.69 -4.52
N GLN A 87 10.81 3.26 -5.62
CA GLN A 87 11.61 4.20 -6.40
C GLN A 87 11.12 5.62 -6.28
N THR A 88 9.91 5.81 -5.80
CA THR A 88 9.33 7.14 -5.64
C THR A 88 8.49 7.14 -4.38
N CYS A 89 8.11 8.33 -3.94
CA CYS A 89 7.23 8.46 -2.78
C CYS A 89 5.81 7.99 -3.06
N ASN A 90 5.52 7.59 -4.30
CA ASN A 90 4.21 7.04 -4.65
C ASN A 90 4.18 5.53 -4.57
N GLY A 91 5.28 4.89 -4.26
CA GLY A 91 5.32 3.43 -4.18
C GLY A 91 5.38 2.75 -5.52
N LYS A 92 5.71 3.45 -6.57
CA LYS A 92 5.76 2.88 -7.92
C LYS A 92 7.16 2.73 -8.43
#